data_17711223360de94ac8fa333770e65a71
#
_entry.id   17711223360de94ac8fa333770e65a71
#
_cell.length_a   1.000
_cell.length_b   1.000
_cell.length_c   1.000
_cell.angle_alpha   90.00
_cell.angle_beta   90.00
_cell.angle_gamma   90.00
#
_symmetry.space_group_name_H-M   'P 1'
#
loop_
_entity.id
_entity.type
_entity.pdbx_description
1 polymer ?
#
loop_
_entity_poly.entity_id
_entity_poly.type
_entity_poly.pdbx_seq_one_letter_code
_entity_poly.pdbx_strand_id
1 'polypeptide(L)'
;MLQRRVVVSGGATGIGLATARRFAADGDRVVLLGRREDVLRKAAEELNDAHGESTADWYAADLSDPEQVRGAVEFITVDETPLGVLVANAGGNVAPSHDGSLTAIADSYRRNFDANVLTAVLLTEALLPHMRRPGGRIIQLSSIASLRGAGSYGGSKGWVNSYTYDLAQRLGPEGITANAVAPGFVADTEFFGDRATPDFVASRVAQSLTGRAGLPSEIAAAVHYVASPEAAYMTGQLLHINGGAALGR
;
A
#
# COMPACT_ATOMS: atom_id res chain seq x y z
N MET A 1 -8.46 -14.74 18.12
CA MET A 1 -8.33 -15.08 16.68
C MET A 1 -6.99 -15.74 16.47
N LEU A 2 -6.84 -16.60 15.47
CA LEU A 2 -5.51 -17.12 15.13
C LEU A 2 -4.67 -15.96 14.58
N GLN A 3 -3.44 -15.82 15.07
CA GLN A 3 -2.46 -14.85 14.61
C GLN A 3 -2.27 -14.98 13.08
N ARG A 4 -2.39 -13.87 12.35
CA ARG A 4 -2.19 -13.84 10.90
C ARG A 4 -0.78 -13.35 10.59
N ARG A 5 -0.21 -13.83 9.49
CA ARG A 5 0.94 -13.15 8.87
C ARG A 5 0.41 -12.05 7.95
N VAL A 6 0.95 -10.85 8.11
CA VAL A 6 0.61 -9.65 7.36
C VAL A 6 1.86 -9.08 6.71
N VAL A 7 1.88 -8.92 5.41
CA VAL A 7 2.98 -8.26 4.68
C VAL A 7 2.56 -6.86 4.29
N VAL A 8 3.39 -5.85 4.62
CA VAL A 8 3.14 -4.44 4.27
C VAL A 8 4.33 -3.90 3.49
N SER A 9 4.17 -3.67 2.19
CA SER A 9 5.18 -2.98 1.40
C SER A 9 5.13 -1.47 1.65
N GLY A 10 6.31 -0.81 1.69
CA GLY A 10 6.40 0.57 2.17
C GLY A 10 5.98 0.70 3.63
N GLY A 11 6.23 -0.36 4.44
CA GLY A 11 5.70 -0.52 5.80
C GLY A 11 6.40 0.31 6.87
N ALA A 12 7.50 1.01 6.55
CA ALA A 12 8.31 1.69 7.57
C ALA A 12 7.96 3.16 7.79
N THR A 13 7.09 3.77 6.98
CA THR A 13 6.72 5.19 7.11
C THR A 13 5.25 5.44 6.71
N GLY A 14 4.72 6.58 7.11
CA GLY A 14 3.42 7.10 6.68
C GLY A 14 2.27 6.10 6.83
N ILE A 15 1.49 5.92 5.76
CA ILE A 15 0.32 5.01 5.73
C ILE A 15 0.73 3.56 6.00
N GLY A 16 1.85 3.11 5.44
CA GLY A 16 2.34 1.74 5.63
C GLY A 16 2.65 1.44 7.09
N LEU A 17 3.39 2.32 7.77
CA LEU A 17 3.71 2.17 9.19
C LEU A 17 2.46 2.23 10.08
N ALA A 18 1.54 3.17 9.80
CA ALA A 18 0.28 3.25 10.53
C ALA A 18 -0.55 1.97 10.36
N THR A 19 -0.53 1.38 9.15
CA THR A 19 -1.17 0.09 8.86
C THR A 19 -0.51 -1.04 9.63
N ALA A 20 0.82 -1.12 9.62
CA ALA A 20 1.59 -2.12 10.36
C ALA A 20 1.29 -2.06 11.87
N ARG A 21 1.30 -0.85 12.46
CA ARG A 21 0.94 -0.63 13.87
C ARG A 21 -0.47 -1.13 14.20
N ARG A 22 -1.42 -0.92 13.28
CA ARG A 22 -2.80 -1.36 13.50
C ARG A 22 -2.92 -2.89 13.55
N PHE A 23 -2.25 -3.62 12.64
CA PHE A 23 -2.23 -5.08 12.65
C PHE A 23 -1.45 -5.64 13.85
N ALA A 24 -0.30 -5.05 14.18
CA ALA A 24 0.48 -5.43 15.35
C ALA A 24 -0.31 -5.30 16.66
N ALA A 25 -1.08 -4.22 16.81
CA ALA A 25 -1.95 -3.99 17.98
C ALA A 25 -3.05 -5.04 18.13
N ASP A 26 -3.49 -5.70 17.04
CA ASP A 26 -4.45 -6.79 17.06
C ASP A 26 -3.77 -8.17 17.27
N GLY A 27 -2.44 -8.20 17.45
CA GLY A 27 -1.65 -9.41 17.68
C GLY A 27 -1.25 -10.14 16.39
N ASP A 28 -1.41 -9.54 15.23
CA ASP A 28 -0.90 -10.10 13.96
C ASP A 28 0.62 -9.97 13.87
N ARG A 29 1.29 -10.93 13.21
CA ARG A 29 2.72 -10.85 12.89
C ARG A 29 2.90 -10.09 11.57
N VAL A 30 3.68 -9.00 11.61
CA VAL A 30 3.82 -8.08 10.48
C VAL A 30 5.22 -8.19 9.87
N VAL A 31 5.32 -8.26 8.54
CA VAL A 31 6.58 -8.16 7.81
C VAL A 31 6.60 -6.85 7.02
N LEU A 32 7.57 -6.00 7.33
CA LEU A 32 7.77 -4.70 6.71
C LEU A 32 8.73 -4.82 5.52
N LEU A 33 8.31 -4.39 4.34
CA LEU A 33 9.15 -4.36 3.15
C LEU A 33 9.40 -2.94 2.67
N GLY A 34 10.58 -2.67 2.14
CA GLY A 34 10.96 -1.38 1.57
C GLY A 34 12.44 -1.32 1.21
N ARG A 35 12.94 -0.17 0.79
CA ARG A 35 14.33 -0.04 0.30
C ARG A 35 15.33 0.40 1.39
N ARG A 36 14.86 1.12 2.42
CA ARG A 36 15.70 1.75 3.45
C ARG A 36 15.80 0.83 4.67
N GLU A 37 16.92 0.10 4.75
CA GLU A 37 17.15 -0.90 5.78
C GLU A 37 17.09 -0.32 7.21
N ASP A 38 17.75 0.80 7.45
CA ASP A 38 17.79 1.48 8.74
C ASP A 38 16.41 1.93 9.22
N VAL A 39 15.57 2.42 8.30
CA VAL A 39 14.20 2.86 8.60
C VAL A 39 13.28 1.68 8.88
N LEU A 40 13.42 0.58 8.11
CA LEU A 40 12.68 -0.66 8.33
C LEU A 40 13.01 -1.28 9.69
N ARG A 41 14.30 -1.40 9.99
CA ARG A 41 14.78 -1.95 11.26
C ARG A 41 14.23 -1.17 12.44
N LYS A 42 14.34 0.17 12.40
CA LYS A 42 13.80 1.04 13.46
C LYS A 42 12.29 0.88 13.62
N ALA A 43 11.55 0.82 12.53
CA ALA A 43 10.10 0.63 12.58
C ALA A 43 9.71 -0.74 13.17
N ALA A 44 10.45 -1.80 12.85
CA ALA A 44 10.23 -3.13 13.42
C ALA A 44 10.57 -3.17 14.92
N GLU A 45 11.69 -2.54 15.34
CA GLU A 45 12.06 -2.39 16.74
C GLU A 45 10.95 -1.68 17.54
N GLU A 46 10.42 -0.54 17.04
CA GLU A 46 9.30 0.17 17.68
C GLU A 46 8.04 -0.70 17.84
N LEU A 47 7.72 -1.53 16.85
CA LEU A 47 6.59 -2.44 16.92
C LEU A 47 6.81 -3.57 17.93
N ASN A 48 8.02 -4.11 17.97
CA ASN A 48 8.40 -5.17 18.91
C ASN A 48 8.42 -4.66 20.35
N ASP A 49 8.94 -3.45 20.58
CA ASP A 49 8.93 -2.82 21.91
C ASP A 49 7.50 -2.56 22.42
N ALA A 50 6.58 -2.19 21.50
CA ALA A 50 5.21 -1.87 21.87
C ALA A 50 4.30 -3.10 22.05
N HIS A 51 4.54 -4.21 21.33
CA HIS A 51 3.60 -5.32 21.23
C HIS A 51 4.21 -6.69 21.54
N GLY A 52 5.49 -6.77 21.85
CA GLY A 52 6.23 -8.00 22.18
C GLY A 52 7.17 -8.46 21.09
N GLU A 53 8.22 -9.15 21.50
CA GLU A 53 9.24 -9.70 20.60
C GLU A 53 8.60 -10.57 19.51
N SER A 54 9.14 -10.48 18.29
CA SER A 54 8.66 -11.20 17.11
C SER A 54 7.28 -10.79 16.57
N THR A 55 6.75 -9.63 16.98
CA THR A 55 5.53 -9.05 16.37
C THR A 55 5.82 -8.52 14.97
N ALA A 56 7.00 -7.94 14.75
CA ALA A 56 7.40 -7.38 13.47
C ALA A 56 8.77 -7.87 13.03
N ASP A 57 8.85 -8.28 11.76
CA ASP A 57 10.08 -8.54 11.01
C ASP A 57 10.19 -7.54 9.85
N TRP A 58 11.37 -7.48 9.23
CA TRP A 58 11.58 -6.61 8.09
C TRP A 58 12.56 -7.22 7.07
N TYR A 59 12.43 -6.80 5.81
CA TYR A 59 13.35 -7.15 4.75
C TYR A 59 13.52 -5.98 3.78
N ALA A 60 14.77 -5.61 3.47
CA ALA A 60 15.09 -4.53 2.56
C ALA A 60 15.14 -5.03 1.12
N ALA A 61 14.27 -4.47 0.25
CA ALA A 61 14.23 -4.83 -1.17
C ALA A 61 13.69 -3.67 -2.01
N ASP A 62 14.20 -3.52 -3.23
CA ASP A 62 13.51 -2.82 -4.30
C ASP A 62 12.49 -3.78 -4.95
N LEU A 63 11.22 -3.54 -4.67
CA LEU A 63 10.15 -4.41 -5.13
C LEU A 63 9.81 -4.25 -6.62
N SER A 64 10.50 -3.37 -7.35
CA SER A 64 10.46 -3.33 -8.82
C SER A 64 11.50 -4.24 -9.47
N ASP A 65 12.40 -4.83 -8.67
CA ASP A 65 13.42 -5.79 -9.11
C ASP A 65 12.96 -7.23 -8.81
N PRO A 66 12.77 -8.09 -9.84
CA PRO A 66 12.31 -9.47 -9.64
C PRO A 66 13.20 -10.32 -8.74
N GLU A 67 14.53 -10.13 -8.77
CA GLU A 67 15.45 -10.93 -7.93
C GLU A 67 15.33 -10.54 -6.46
N GLN A 68 15.21 -9.24 -6.16
CA GLN A 68 15.00 -8.77 -4.80
C GLN A 68 13.61 -9.17 -4.26
N VAL A 69 12.58 -9.20 -5.11
CA VAL A 69 11.27 -9.75 -4.74
C VAL A 69 11.38 -11.24 -4.39
N ARG A 70 12.16 -12.02 -5.15
CA ARG A 70 12.37 -13.45 -4.84
C ARG A 70 12.98 -13.63 -3.45
N GLY A 71 14.04 -12.88 -3.12
CA GLY A 71 14.65 -12.92 -1.79
C GLY A 71 13.68 -12.50 -0.68
N ALA A 72 12.83 -11.49 -0.92
CA ALA A 72 11.81 -11.09 0.03
C ALA A 72 10.77 -12.20 0.26
N VAL A 73 10.33 -12.90 -0.80
CA VAL A 73 9.39 -14.02 -0.69
C VAL A 73 10.01 -15.19 0.07
N GLU A 74 11.25 -15.57 -0.22
CA GLU A 74 11.98 -16.62 0.52
C GLU A 74 12.06 -16.29 2.01
N PHE A 75 12.36 -15.04 2.36
CA PHE A 75 12.37 -14.58 3.75
C PHE A 75 10.96 -14.69 4.41
N ILE A 76 9.91 -14.23 3.71
CA ILE A 76 8.55 -14.25 4.23
C ILE A 76 8.04 -15.67 4.46
N THR A 77 8.43 -16.61 3.63
CA THR A 77 7.84 -17.97 3.57
C THR A 77 8.68 -19.03 4.26
N VAL A 78 9.72 -18.65 4.99
CA VAL A 78 10.70 -19.55 5.63
C VAL A 78 10.05 -20.63 6.53
N ASP A 79 8.94 -20.33 7.17
CA ASP A 79 8.25 -21.23 8.12
C ASP A 79 6.92 -21.77 7.61
N GLU A 80 6.65 -21.65 6.30
CA GLU A 80 5.45 -22.15 5.62
C GLU A 80 4.11 -21.67 6.21
N THR A 81 4.10 -20.72 7.18
CA THR A 81 2.86 -20.16 7.71
C THR A 81 2.12 -19.38 6.61
N PRO A 82 0.88 -19.74 6.26
CA PRO A 82 0.15 -19.09 5.18
C PRO A 82 -0.02 -17.58 5.41
N LEU A 83 0.21 -16.80 4.36
CA LEU A 83 0.01 -15.35 4.37
C LEU A 83 -1.48 -15.02 4.47
N GLY A 84 -1.87 -14.35 5.54
CA GLY A 84 -3.25 -13.93 5.77
C GLY A 84 -3.62 -12.64 5.04
N VAL A 85 -2.70 -11.65 5.03
CA VAL A 85 -2.95 -10.31 4.48
C VAL A 85 -1.73 -9.80 3.73
N LEU A 86 -1.95 -9.30 2.52
CA LEU A 86 -0.96 -8.53 1.75
C LEU A 86 -1.47 -7.09 1.58
N VAL A 87 -0.69 -6.11 2.03
CA VAL A 87 -0.91 -4.68 1.80
C VAL A 87 0.17 -4.17 0.84
N ALA A 88 -0.17 -4.05 -0.44
CA ALA A 88 0.71 -3.51 -1.47
C ALA A 88 0.63 -1.96 -1.46
N ASN A 89 1.40 -1.36 -0.52
CA ASN A 89 1.39 0.08 -0.26
C ASN A 89 2.62 0.80 -0.84
N ALA A 90 3.72 0.11 -1.11
CA ALA A 90 4.91 0.74 -1.70
C ALA A 90 4.57 1.51 -2.98
N GLY A 91 5.12 2.72 -3.09
CA GLY A 91 4.90 3.58 -4.24
C GLY A 91 5.07 5.06 -3.90
N GLY A 92 4.89 5.91 -4.92
CA GLY A 92 5.03 7.35 -4.76
C GLY A 92 4.97 8.09 -6.10
N ASN A 93 4.87 9.41 -6.06
CA ASN A 93 5.05 10.24 -7.25
C ASN A 93 6.55 10.58 -7.41
N VAL A 94 7.29 9.67 -8.02
CA VAL A 94 8.76 9.73 -8.15
C VAL A 94 9.25 10.59 -9.32
N ALA A 95 8.35 11.06 -10.18
CA ALA A 95 8.64 11.95 -11.30
C ALA A 95 7.52 12.99 -11.45
N PRO A 96 7.39 13.92 -10.50
CA PRO A 96 6.24 14.84 -10.43
C PRO A 96 6.25 15.92 -11.51
N SER A 97 7.38 16.18 -12.14
CA SER A 97 7.56 17.18 -13.19
C SER A 97 8.62 16.76 -14.20
N HIS A 98 8.59 17.37 -15.38
CA HIS A 98 9.56 17.21 -16.47
C HIS A 98 9.65 18.49 -17.29
N ASP A 99 10.69 18.63 -18.10
CA ASP A 99 10.97 19.80 -18.96
C ASP A 99 10.09 19.90 -20.23
N GLY A 100 9.20 18.93 -20.44
CA GLY A 100 8.31 18.86 -21.61
C GLY A 100 8.89 18.12 -22.82
N SER A 101 10.15 17.70 -22.79
CA SER A 101 10.71 16.86 -23.86
C SER A 101 10.06 15.47 -23.88
N LEU A 102 9.94 14.87 -25.07
CA LEU A 102 9.36 13.53 -25.20
C LEU A 102 10.15 12.48 -24.40
N THR A 103 11.46 12.62 -24.29
CA THR A 103 12.31 11.74 -23.49
C THR A 103 11.96 11.86 -22.02
N ALA A 104 11.91 13.06 -21.47
CA ALA A 104 11.58 13.29 -20.05
C ALA A 104 10.13 12.86 -19.72
N ILE A 105 9.19 13.06 -20.65
CA ILE A 105 7.82 12.54 -20.52
C ILE A 105 7.85 11.01 -20.43
N ALA A 106 8.52 10.33 -21.37
CA ALA A 106 8.61 8.88 -21.38
C ALA A 106 9.24 8.34 -20.10
N ASP A 107 10.30 8.97 -19.60
CA ASP A 107 10.97 8.58 -18.35
C ASP A 107 10.08 8.81 -17.13
N SER A 108 9.29 9.89 -17.08
CA SER A 108 8.31 10.12 -16.03
C SER A 108 7.28 8.97 -15.95
N TYR A 109 6.76 8.54 -17.09
CA TYR A 109 5.81 7.44 -17.16
C TYR A 109 6.43 6.11 -16.74
N ARG A 110 7.64 5.77 -17.23
CA ARG A 110 8.34 4.54 -16.83
C ARG A 110 8.60 4.51 -15.33
N ARG A 111 9.22 5.56 -14.79
CA ARG A 111 9.56 5.64 -13.36
C ARG A 111 8.34 5.53 -12.45
N ASN A 112 7.22 6.20 -12.77
CA ASN A 112 6.01 6.07 -11.98
C ASN A 112 5.35 4.69 -12.17
N PHE A 113 5.47 4.07 -13.34
CA PHE A 113 5.01 2.69 -13.56
C PHE A 113 5.83 1.71 -12.70
N ASP A 114 7.14 1.78 -12.75
CA ASP A 114 8.02 0.90 -11.97
C ASP A 114 7.75 1.04 -10.46
N ALA A 115 7.70 2.27 -9.96
CA ALA A 115 7.54 2.54 -8.54
C ALA A 115 6.15 2.19 -7.98
N ASN A 116 5.08 2.17 -8.78
CA ASN A 116 3.72 1.98 -8.30
C ASN A 116 3.04 0.72 -8.83
N VAL A 117 3.42 0.28 -10.03
CA VAL A 117 2.80 -0.88 -10.68
C VAL A 117 3.66 -2.11 -10.50
N LEU A 118 4.93 -2.09 -10.96
CA LEU A 118 5.79 -3.27 -10.84
C LEU A 118 5.98 -3.68 -9.37
N THR A 119 6.17 -2.74 -8.46
CA THR A 119 6.26 -3.03 -7.02
C THR A 119 5.03 -3.77 -6.48
N ALA A 120 3.84 -3.39 -6.94
CA ALA A 120 2.60 -4.03 -6.51
C ALA A 120 2.39 -5.39 -7.18
N VAL A 121 2.63 -5.48 -8.48
CA VAL A 121 2.41 -6.70 -9.28
C VAL A 121 3.38 -7.78 -8.88
N LEU A 122 4.70 -7.51 -8.93
CA LEU A 122 5.72 -8.53 -8.69
C LEU A 122 5.58 -9.13 -7.29
N LEU A 123 5.41 -8.29 -6.28
CA LEU A 123 5.21 -8.78 -4.91
C LEU A 123 3.91 -9.58 -4.78
N THR A 124 2.80 -9.09 -5.35
CA THR A 124 1.52 -9.79 -5.25
C THR A 124 1.59 -11.15 -5.94
N GLU A 125 2.01 -11.21 -7.21
CA GLU A 125 2.06 -12.47 -7.97
C GLU A 125 3.02 -13.49 -7.33
N ALA A 126 4.16 -13.04 -6.82
CA ALA A 126 5.12 -13.92 -6.15
C ALA A 126 4.58 -14.47 -4.80
N LEU A 127 3.72 -13.73 -4.09
CA LEU A 127 3.13 -14.18 -2.83
C LEU A 127 1.81 -14.94 -2.98
N LEU A 128 1.15 -14.92 -4.17
CA LEU A 128 -0.12 -15.63 -4.38
C LEU A 128 -0.08 -17.13 -4.00
N PRO A 129 0.97 -17.91 -4.32
CA PRO A 129 1.05 -19.33 -3.94
C PRO A 129 1.00 -19.55 -2.43
N HIS A 130 1.43 -18.56 -1.64
CA HIS A 130 1.56 -18.62 -0.19
C HIS A 130 0.37 -18.01 0.56
N MET A 131 -0.59 -17.44 -0.16
CA MET A 131 -1.79 -16.85 0.44
C MET A 131 -2.68 -17.93 1.05
N ARG A 132 -3.27 -17.62 2.23
CA ARG A 132 -4.29 -18.46 2.85
C ARG A 132 -5.49 -18.67 1.90
N ARG A 133 -5.95 -19.91 1.78
CA ARG A 133 -7.12 -20.29 1.01
C ARG A 133 -8.05 -21.21 1.82
N PRO A 134 -9.30 -20.88 2.05
CA PRO A 134 -9.91 -19.55 1.87
C PRO A 134 -9.47 -18.56 2.95
N GLY A 135 -9.73 -17.28 2.74
CA GLY A 135 -9.59 -16.25 3.77
C GLY A 135 -8.42 -15.29 3.58
N GLY A 136 -7.63 -15.41 2.51
CA GLY A 136 -6.59 -14.44 2.15
C GLY A 136 -7.18 -13.06 1.79
N ARG A 137 -6.42 -12.00 2.08
CA ARG A 137 -6.81 -10.60 1.83
C ARG A 137 -5.70 -9.86 1.11
N ILE A 138 -6.01 -9.25 -0.02
CA ILE A 138 -5.09 -8.40 -0.78
C ILE A 138 -5.66 -6.99 -0.81
N ILE A 139 -4.87 -6.02 -0.32
CA ILE A 139 -5.22 -4.61 -0.30
C ILE A 139 -4.17 -3.84 -1.10
N GLN A 140 -4.60 -3.22 -2.19
CA GLN A 140 -3.77 -2.35 -3.02
C GLN A 140 -3.92 -0.89 -2.57
N LEU A 141 -2.83 -0.13 -2.47
CA LEU A 141 -2.91 1.32 -2.25
C LEU A 141 -2.95 2.06 -3.58
N SER A 142 -4.16 2.51 -3.94
CA SER A 142 -4.42 3.41 -5.05
C SER A 142 -4.26 4.88 -4.60
N SER A 143 -4.97 5.78 -5.21
CA SER A 143 -5.00 7.22 -4.89
C SER A 143 -6.20 7.89 -5.55
N ILE A 144 -6.67 8.99 -4.97
CA ILE A 144 -7.61 9.91 -5.64
C ILE A 144 -7.08 10.40 -7.00
N ALA A 145 -5.75 10.41 -7.20
CA ALA A 145 -5.10 10.76 -8.45
C ALA A 145 -5.52 9.86 -9.62
N SER A 146 -5.88 8.60 -9.37
CA SER A 146 -6.38 7.65 -10.37
C SER A 146 -7.71 8.07 -10.99
N LEU A 147 -8.49 8.90 -10.29
CA LEU A 147 -9.80 9.39 -10.72
C LEU A 147 -9.77 10.79 -11.30
N ARG A 148 -8.87 11.63 -10.78
CA ARG A 148 -8.82 13.06 -11.10
C ARG A 148 -7.84 13.37 -12.23
N GLY A 149 -7.01 12.40 -12.59
CA GLY A 149 -5.85 12.62 -13.45
C GLY A 149 -4.73 13.33 -12.68
N ALA A 150 -3.52 12.85 -12.80
CA ALA A 150 -2.31 13.46 -12.25
C ALA A 150 -1.09 12.96 -13.06
N GLY A 151 -1.17 13.08 -14.37
CA GLY A 151 -0.13 12.64 -15.29
C GLY A 151 0.24 11.16 -15.12
N SER A 152 1.52 10.87 -15.16
CA SER A 152 2.05 9.52 -15.06
C SER A 152 1.74 8.84 -13.72
N TYR A 153 1.72 9.59 -12.61
CA TYR A 153 1.34 9.04 -11.31
C TYR A 153 -0.13 8.63 -11.27
N GLY A 154 -1.05 9.49 -11.73
CA GLY A 154 -2.47 9.15 -11.80
C GLY A 154 -2.73 7.96 -12.71
N GLY A 155 -2.04 7.88 -13.85
CA GLY A 155 -2.09 6.75 -14.75
C GLY A 155 -1.63 5.44 -14.10
N SER A 156 -0.50 5.46 -13.35
CA SER A 156 -0.01 4.27 -12.63
C SER A 156 -1.01 3.80 -11.56
N LYS A 157 -1.64 4.72 -10.83
CA LYS A 157 -2.68 4.36 -9.83
C LYS A 157 -4.00 3.90 -10.47
N GLY A 158 -4.34 4.38 -11.67
CA GLY A 158 -5.43 3.84 -12.48
C GLY A 158 -5.18 2.38 -12.90
N TRP A 159 -3.93 2.05 -13.23
CA TRP A 159 -3.53 0.69 -13.53
C TRP A 159 -3.70 -0.23 -12.30
N VAL A 160 -3.31 0.23 -11.11
CA VAL A 160 -3.50 -0.51 -9.84
C VAL A 160 -4.98 -0.83 -9.60
N ASN A 161 -5.90 0.10 -9.94
CA ASN A 161 -7.34 -0.16 -9.84
C ASN A 161 -7.77 -1.31 -10.76
N SER A 162 -7.32 -1.29 -12.03
CA SER A 162 -7.63 -2.35 -13.01
C SER A 162 -7.06 -3.70 -12.56
N TYR A 163 -5.83 -3.71 -12.04
CA TYR A 163 -5.21 -4.92 -11.50
C TYR A 163 -5.98 -5.48 -10.29
N THR A 164 -6.52 -4.62 -9.45
CA THR A 164 -7.37 -5.05 -8.33
C THR A 164 -8.62 -5.81 -8.81
N TYR A 165 -9.23 -5.37 -9.91
CA TYR A 165 -10.38 -6.06 -10.51
C TYR A 165 -10.00 -7.42 -11.08
N ASP A 166 -8.85 -7.51 -11.76
CA ASP A 166 -8.31 -8.79 -12.25
C ASP A 166 -8.06 -9.77 -11.10
N LEU A 167 -7.38 -9.33 -10.04
CA LEU A 167 -7.14 -10.15 -8.85
C LEU A 167 -8.45 -10.64 -8.22
N ALA A 168 -9.45 -9.78 -8.10
CA ALA A 168 -10.75 -10.13 -7.51
C ALA A 168 -11.47 -11.22 -8.34
N GLN A 169 -11.43 -11.11 -9.67
CA GLN A 169 -12.03 -12.10 -10.56
C GLN A 169 -11.29 -13.45 -10.52
N ARG A 170 -9.96 -13.43 -10.54
CA ARG A 170 -9.12 -14.63 -10.54
C ARG A 170 -9.19 -15.37 -9.21
N LEU A 171 -9.17 -14.66 -8.09
CA LEU A 171 -8.95 -15.21 -6.76
C LEU A 171 -10.23 -15.38 -5.94
N GLY A 172 -11.31 -14.71 -6.31
CA GLY A 172 -12.61 -14.83 -5.65
C GLY A 172 -13.10 -16.29 -5.51
N PRO A 173 -13.03 -17.13 -6.55
CA PRO A 173 -13.39 -18.55 -6.45
C PRO A 173 -12.55 -19.34 -5.44
N GLU A 174 -11.36 -18.87 -5.10
CA GLU A 174 -10.47 -19.49 -4.12
C GLU A 174 -10.68 -18.94 -2.69
N GLY A 175 -11.66 -18.03 -2.51
CA GLY A 175 -11.97 -17.41 -1.23
C GLY A 175 -10.98 -16.33 -0.78
N ILE A 176 -10.20 -15.77 -1.71
CA ILE A 176 -9.33 -14.61 -1.49
C ILE A 176 -10.06 -13.36 -1.98
N THR A 177 -10.06 -12.28 -1.18
CA THR A 177 -10.59 -10.99 -1.63
C THR A 177 -9.46 -10.04 -2.00
N ALA A 178 -9.68 -9.25 -3.04
CA ALA A 178 -8.76 -8.19 -3.48
C ALA A 178 -9.51 -6.87 -3.62
N ASN A 179 -9.05 -5.84 -2.90
CA ASN A 179 -9.65 -4.51 -2.90
C ASN A 179 -8.56 -3.44 -2.97
N ALA A 180 -8.93 -2.23 -3.36
CA ALA A 180 -8.03 -1.08 -3.32
C ALA A 180 -8.57 0.00 -2.38
N VAL A 181 -7.66 0.67 -1.67
CA VAL A 181 -7.95 1.89 -0.91
C VAL A 181 -7.35 3.07 -1.66
N ALA A 182 -8.13 4.12 -1.89
CA ALA A 182 -7.75 5.32 -2.62
C ALA A 182 -7.77 6.54 -1.68
N PRO A 183 -6.64 6.86 -1.01
CA PRO A 183 -6.53 8.03 -0.16
C PRO A 183 -6.67 9.34 -0.94
N GLY A 184 -7.17 10.37 -0.24
CA GLY A 184 -7.03 11.76 -0.63
C GLY A 184 -5.67 12.35 -0.21
N PHE A 185 -5.67 13.64 0.13
CA PHE A 185 -4.50 14.27 0.74
C PHE A 185 -4.37 13.82 2.19
N VAL A 186 -3.23 13.19 2.51
CA VAL A 186 -2.89 12.68 3.84
C VAL A 186 -1.68 13.44 4.36
N ALA A 187 -1.81 14.07 5.52
CA ALA A 187 -0.72 14.75 6.22
C ALA A 187 0.23 13.72 6.88
N ASP A 188 1.30 14.22 7.47
CA ASP A 188 2.27 13.44 8.25
C ASP A 188 2.87 12.25 7.48
N THR A 189 3.11 12.46 6.17
CA THR A 189 3.78 11.49 5.30
C THR A 189 4.96 12.14 4.58
N GLU A 190 5.97 11.34 4.25
CA GLU A 190 7.10 11.78 3.42
C GLU A 190 6.73 11.93 1.92
N PHE A 191 5.50 11.62 1.52
CA PHE A 191 5.07 11.52 0.12
C PHE A 191 5.26 12.81 -0.69
N PHE A 192 5.06 13.95 -0.06
CA PHE A 192 5.17 15.24 -0.73
C PHE A 192 6.55 15.89 -0.57
N GLY A 193 7.35 15.49 0.46
CA GLY A 193 8.66 16.06 0.73
C GLY A 193 8.61 17.60 0.74
N ASP A 194 9.60 18.25 0.11
CA ASP A 194 9.72 19.73 0.03
C ASP A 194 8.56 20.41 -0.72
N ARG A 195 7.72 19.65 -1.43
CA ARG A 195 6.51 20.18 -2.08
C ARG A 195 5.38 20.52 -1.11
N ALA A 196 5.45 20.06 0.13
CA ALA A 196 4.44 20.29 1.17
C ALA A 196 4.54 21.71 1.77
N THR A 197 4.59 22.74 0.92
CA THR A 197 4.54 24.15 1.37
C THR A 197 3.18 24.46 1.98
N PRO A 198 3.07 25.50 2.86
CA PRO A 198 1.79 25.91 3.45
C PRO A 198 0.68 26.14 2.41
N ASP A 199 0.99 26.80 1.30
CA ASP A 199 0.03 27.09 0.23
C ASP A 199 -0.41 25.81 -0.49
N PHE A 200 0.54 24.88 -0.75
CA PHE A 200 0.21 23.59 -1.31
C PHE A 200 -0.74 22.81 -0.38
N VAL A 201 -0.42 22.72 0.91
CA VAL A 201 -1.26 22.06 1.92
C VAL A 201 -2.64 22.70 1.96
N ALA A 202 -2.72 24.03 2.07
CA ALA A 202 -3.99 24.75 2.06
C ALA A 202 -4.83 24.45 0.81
N SER A 203 -4.20 24.43 -0.38
CA SER A 203 -4.87 24.12 -1.64
C SER A 203 -5.42 22.69 -1.69
N ARG A 204 -4.76 21.73 -1.02
CA ARG A 204 -5.21 20.34 -0.93
C ARG A 204 -6.32 20.16 0.10
N VAL A 205 -6.19 20.81 1.24
CA VAL A 205 -7.22 20.82 2.28
C VAL A 205 -8.52 21.43 1.77
N ALA A 206 -8.46 22.54 1.01
CA ALA A 206 -9.62 23.18 0.40
C ALA A 206 -10.41 22.28 -0.56
N GLN A 207 -9.81 21.19 -1.06
CA GLN A 207 -10.50 20.21 -1.90
C GLN A 207 -11.27 19.15 -1.09
N SER A 208 -11.00 19.04 0.21
CA SER A 208 -11.67 18.12 1.11
C SER A 208 -12.94 18.75 1.68
N LEU A 209 -14.07 18.07 1.56
CA LEU A 209 -15.33 18.53 2.16
C LEU A 209 -15.30 18.50 3.69
N THR A 210 -14.42 17.67 4.28
CA THR A 210 -14.19 17.63 5.74
C THR A 210 -13.35 18.80 6.25
N GLY A 211 -12.82 19.64 5.36
CA GLY A 211 -12.04 20.83 5.69
C GLY A 211 -10.67 20.58 6.30
N ARG A 212 -10.15 19.35 6.19
CA ARG A 212 -8.83 18.97 6.72
C ARG A 212 -8.13 17.92 5.87
N ALA A 213 -6.85 17.74 6.08
CA ALA A 213 -6.11 16.59 5.62
C ALA A 213 -6.58 15.31 6.34
N GLY A 214 -6.46 14.17 5.67
CA GLY A 214 -6.55 12.85 6.32
C GLY A 214 -5.29 12.54 7.12
N LEU A 215 -5.38 11.59 8.04
CA LEU A 215 -4.26 11.07 8.82
C LEU A 215 -3.89 9.65 8.34
N PRO A 216 -2.62 9.23 8.45
CA PRO A 216 -2.22 7.87 8.15
C PRO A 216 -3.04 6.81 8.88
N SER A 217 -3.43 7.07 10.14
CA SER A 217 -4.26 6.18 10.96
C SER A 217 -5.68 5.99 10.42
N GLU A 218 -6.26 7.00 9.76
CA GLU A 218 -7.59 6.90 9.15
C GLU A 218 -7.56 5.99 7.91
N ILE A 219 -6.47 6.07 7.13
CA ILE A 219 -6.27 5.15 6.00
C ILE A 219 -5.98 3.73 6.50
N ALA A 220 -5.15 3.59 7.52
CA ALA A 220 -4.86 2.31 8.16
C ALA A 220 -6.12 1.63 8.71
N ALA A 221 -7.05 2.40 9.29
CA ALA A 221 -8.33 1.87 9.77
C ALA A 221 -9.18 1.28 8.62
N ALA A 222 -9.21 1.95 7.46
CA ALA A 222 -9.91 1.44 6.29
C ALA A 222 -9.23 0.17 5.73
N VAL A 223 -7.90 0.16 5.61
CA VAL A 223 -7.12 -1.02 5.19
C VAL A 223 -7.39 -2.20 6.12
N HIS A 224 -7.37 -1.96 7.43
CA HIS A 224 -7.61 -2.96 8.44
C HIS A 224 -9.04 -3.54 8.36
N TYR A 225 -10.06 -2.68 8.19
CA TYR A 225 -11.44 -3.13 7.99
C TYR A 225 -11.57 -4.03 6.76
N VAL A 226 -11.02 -3.62 5.61
CA VAL A 226 -11.07 -4.40 4.36
C VAL A 226 -10.34 -5.75 4.49
N ALA A 227 -9.33 -5.83 5.36
CA ALA A 227 -8.60 -7.06 5.67
C ALA A 227 -9.27 -7.93 6.74
N SER A 228 -10.34 -7.44 7.35
CA SER A 228 -11.02 -8.15 8.46
C SER A 228 -11.97 -9.25 7.95
N PRO A 229 -12.37 -10.19 8.81
CA PRO A 229 -13.40 -11.18 8.49
C PRO A 229 -14.76 -10.55 8.17
N GLU A 230 -15.09 -9.40 8.77
CA GLU A 230 -16.34 -8.66 8.56
C GLU A 230 -16.49 -8.16 7.14
N ALA A 231 -15.36 -7.94 6.43
CA ALA A 231 -15.33 -7.54 5.03
C ALA A 231 -15.25 -8.73 4.05
N ALA A 232 -15.55 -9.96 4.49
CA ALA A 232 -15.37 -11.17 3.67
C ALA A 232 -16.19 -11.20 2.38
N TYR A 233 -17.28 -10.44 2.29
CA TYR A 233 -18.10 -10.31 1.07
C TYR A 233 -17.67 -9.13 0.17
N MET A 234 -16.61 -8.42 0.55
CA MET A 234 -16.10 -7.26 -0.19
C MET A 234 -14.90 -7.69 -1.04
N THR A 235 -15.05 -7.69 -2.37
CA THR A 235 -13.97 -7.91 -3.33
C THR A 235 -14.16 -7.08 -4.58
N GLY A 236 -13.08 -6.70 -5.26
CA GLY A 236 -13.11 -5.87 -6.45
C GLY A 236 -13.56 -4.43 -6.19
N GLN A 237 -13.43 -3.92 -4.95
CA GLN A 237 -13.90 -2.59 -4.60
C GLN A 237 -12.75 -1.59 -4.56
N LEU A 238 -13.05 -0.34 -4.94
CA LEU A 238 -12.18 0.82 -4.77
C LEU A 238 -12.77 1.72 -3.68
N LEU A 239 -12.17 1.68 -2.49
CA LEU A 239 -12.64 2.46 -1.34
C LEU A 239 -12.00 3.84 -1.34
N HIS A 240 -12.81 4.87 -1.46
CA HIS A 240 -12.39 6.27 -1.44
C HIS A 240 -12.32 6.81 -0.02
N ILE A 241 -11.10 6.99 0.52
CA ILE A 241 -10.86 7.58 1.85
C ILE A 241 -10.19 8.94 1.63
N ASN A 242 -10.98 9.93 1.24
CA ASN A 242 -10.48 11.17 0.68
C ASN A 242 -11.13 12.46 1.23
N GLY A 243 -11.91 12.36 2.32
CA GLY A 243 -12.59 13.49 2.93
C GLY A 243 -13.64 14.17 2.03
N GLY A 244 -14.18 13.43 1.03
CA GLY A 244 -15.13 13.97 0.07
C GLY A 244 -14.48 14.75 -1.08
N ALA A 245 -13.15 14.75 -1.22
CA ALA A 245 -12.47 15.42 -2.32
C ALA A 245 -12.79 14.80 -3.70
N ALA A 246 -13.26 13.55 -3.74
CA ALA A 246 -13.96 12.95 -4.88
C ALA A 246 -15.17 12.18 -4.36
N LEU A 247 -16.35 12.47 -4.92
CA LEU A 247 -17.61 11.87 -4.51
C LEU A 247 -17.99 10.68 -5.41
N GLY A 248 -18.61 9.69 -4.79
CA GLY A 248 -19.48 8.65 -5.32
C GLY A 248 -19.14 8.03 -6.67
N ARG A 249 -18.21 7.09 -6.70
CA ARG A 249 -18.05 6.20 -7.86
C ARG A 249 -17.87 4.77 -7.43
#